data_e10693e2c37762c872799c2079f2dbde
#
_entry.id   e10693e2c37762c872799c2079f2dbde
#
_cell.length_a   1.000
_cell.length_b   1.000
_cell.length_c   1.000
_cell.angle_alpha   90.00
_cell.angle_beta   90.00
_cell.angle_gamma   90.00
#
_symmetry.space_group_name_H-M   'P 1'
#
loop_
_entity.id
_entity.type
_entity.pdbx_description
1 polymer ?
#
loop_
_entity_poly.entity_id
_entity_poly.type
_entity_poly.pdbx_seq_one_letter_code
_entity_poly.pdbx_strand_id
1 'polypeptide(L)'
;MKTHHTIIIAGAGGIAEAVALILAEWSTVTPTIFIGNRTLSNAQKLVKWVEEGTSRDCTIKAFHLLEEGSTEEMKQVFEQGDILLDCLPGTQAPKMAGFAKEYHMHYANLTEYVAETEQIKALAQDASTGFVLQTGLAPGYIDVLAHHLFQAFCKEFQVNKVDTLEFKVGALSKNAVAPHFYGFTWSPVGVATEYIKEAEVIRNFKKTNRPSLSERETIIIDGITYEADLTSGGAADLPDALAGKVETMDYKTLRFPGHYAWVEAQIKKECDSDKPIKALQRMMETHIPHIEEDQIILYAAVQGKDATKTLQRREVAKQILPQQVGKYQLRAIQTTTAVPLIQAAQLLLETDLKGVVLQSELDTNSFLTGNFIVPVYGEV
;
A
#
# COMPACT_ATOMS: atom_id res chain seq x y z
N MET A 1 13.67 -25.81 1.80
CA MET A 1 13.49 -24.36 1.65
C MET A 1 14.83 -23.68 1.93
N LYS A 2 15.17 -22.65 1.17
CA LYS A 2 16.36 -21.82 1.40
C LYS A 2 16.14 -21.08 2.73
N THR A 3 17.11 -21.14 3.63
CA THR A 3 16.99 -20.55 4.96
C THR A 3 17.52 -19.12 5.02
N HIS A 4 18.32 -18.69 4.04
CA HIS A 4 18.85 -17.35 3.94
C HIS A 4 18.54 -16.77 2.56
N HIS A 5 17.93 -15.61 2.51
CA HIS A 5 17.49 -14.95 1.30
C HIS A 5 18.28 -13.68 1.01
N THR A 6 18.42 -13.36 -0.28
CA THR A 6 18.94 -12.10 -0.77
C THR A 6 17.79 -11.23 -1.26
N ILE A 7 17.60 -10.09 -0.62
CA ILE A 7 16.52 -9.15 -0.90
C ILE A 7 17.11 -7.90 -1.56
N ILE A 8 16.57 -7.51 -2.70
CA ILE A 8 16.95 -6.28 -3.39
C ILE A 8 15.85 -5.25 -3.18
N ILE A 9 16.20 -4.09 -2.67
CA ILE A 9 15.30 -2.95 -2.49
C ILE A 9 15.65 -1.91 -3.54
N ALA A 10 14.71 -1.63 -4.43
CA ALA A 10 14.81 -0.55 -5.40
C ALA A 10 14.24 0.74 -4.81
N GLY A 11 15.10 1.72 -4.56
CA GLY A 11 14.74 2.98 -3.90
C GLY A 11 15.53 3.24 -2.61
N ALA A 12 15.59 4.52 -2.20
CA ALA A 12 16.23 4.96 -0.95
C ALA A 12 15.45 6.14 -0.34
N GLY A 13 14.10 6.07 -0.42
CA GLY A 13 13.19 7.00 0.23
C GLY A 13 12.64 6.43 1.53
N GLY A 14 11.76 7.19 2.21
CA GLY A 14 11.26 6.85 3.54
C GLY A 14 10.60 5.46 3.68
N ILE A 15 9.99 4.92 2.62
CA ILE A 15 9.45 3.55 2.67
C ILE A 15 10.58 2.51 2.53
N ALA A 16 11.56 2.76 1.65
CA ALA A 16 12.73 1.88 1.53
C ALA A 16 13.54 1.83 2.85
N GLU A 17 13.63 2.97 3.57
CA GLU A 17 14.22 3.03 4.92
C GLU A 17 13.50 2.09 5.90
N ALA A 18 12.16 2.19 5.95
CA ALA A 18 11.36 1.33 6.81
C ALA A 18 11.48 -0.15 6.41
N VAL A 19 11.38 -0.47 5.12
CA VAL A 19 11.54 -1.84 4.61
C VAL A 19 12.89 -2.43 5.01
N ALA A 20 13.98 -1.70 4.77
CA ALA A 20 15.33 -2.18 5.08
C ALA A 20 15.54 -2.39 6.58
N LEU A 21 15.11 -1.43 7.42
CA LEU A 21 15.27 -1.52 8.87
C LEU A 21 14.39 -2.64 9.48
N ILE A 22 13.15 -2.77 9.05
CA ILE A 22 12.23 -3.83 9.51
C ILE A 22 12.77 -5.21 9.13
N LEU A 23 13.25 -5.39 7.90
CA LEU A 23 13.88 -6.63 7.48
C LEU A 23 15.11 -6.97 8.33
N ALA A 24 15.98 -6.00 8.59
CA ALA A 24 17.18 -6.20 9.41
C ALA A 24 16.81 -6.57 10.86
N GLU A 25 15.77 -5.94 11.42
CA GLU A 25 15.45 -6.07 12.84
C GLU A 25 14.48 -7.23 13.16
N TRP A 26 13.44 -7.44 12.31
CA TRP A 26 12.34 -8.38 12.63
C TRP A 26 12.40 -9.72 11.90
N SER A 27 13.23 -9.87 10.85
CA SER A 27 13.35 -11.15 10.16
C SER A 27 13.86 -12.24 11.11
N THR A 28 13.25 -13.42 11.07
CA THR A 28 13.69 -14.57 11.87
C THR A 28 15.14 -14.94 11.53
N VAL A 29 15.45 -15.02 10.24
CA VAL A 29 16.82 -15.12 9.71
C VAL A 29 17.11 -13.84 8.96
N THR A 30 18.11 -13.08 9.39
CA THR A 30 18.48 -11.80 8.77
C THR A 30 18.91 -12.02 7.31
N PRO A 31 18.26 -11.39 6.32
CA PRO A 31 18.62 -11.56 4.92
C PRO A 31 19.89 -10.77 4.57
N THR A 32 20.48 -11.09 3.42
CA THR A 32 21.37 -10.15 2.74
C THR A 32 20.53 -9.12 2.00
N ILE A 33 20.79 -7.84 2.22
CA ILE A 33 20.01 -6.74 1.64
C ILE A 33 20.87 -5.93 0.70
N PHE A 34 20.43 -5.74 -0.54
CA PHE A 34 21.03 -4.80 -1.48
C PHE A 34 20.07 -3.62 -1.68
N ILE A 35 20.57 -2.40 -1.52
CA ILE A 35 19.80 -1.17 -1.71
C ILE A 35 20.27 -0.47 -2.96
N GLY A 36 19.41 -0.36 -3.97
CA GLY A 36 19.66 0.29 -5.24
C GLY A 36 19.03 1.67 -5.33
N ASN A 37 19.81 2.67 -5.76
CA ASN A 37 19.27 3.99 -6.06
C ASN A 37 20.05 4.64 -7.21
N ARG A 38 19.37 5.46 -8.04
CA ARG A 38 20.00 6.22 -9.15
C ARG A 38 21.11 7.16 -8.66
N THR A 39 21.02 7.64 -7.43
CA THR A 39 22.06 8.40 -6.75
C THR A 39 22.71 7.49 -5.72
N LEU A 40 23.82 6.88 -6.05
CA LEU A 40 24.51 5.89 -5.19
C LEU A 40 24.72 6.40 -3.75
N SER A 41 25.05 7.68 -3.59
CA SER A 41 25.25 8.26 -2.25
C SER A 41 23.99 8.22 -1.36
N ASN A 42 22.77 8.21 -1.94
CA ASN A 42 21.54 8.04 -1.17
C ASN A 42 21.38 6.60 -0.69
N ALA A 43 21.69 5.62 -1.53
CA ALA A 43 21.71 4.21 -1.11
C ALA A 43 22.76 3.98 -0.01
N GLN A 44 23.96 4.56 -0.15
CA GLN A 44 25.02 4.46 0.86
C GLN A 44 24.61 5.10 2.21
N LYS A 45 23.95 6.24 2.18
CA LYS A 45 23.40 6.89 3.39
C LYS A 45 22.36 5.99 4.06
N LEU A 46 21.48 5.38 3.27
CA LEU A 46 20.47 4.47 3.80
C LEU A 46 21.11 3.21 4.42
N VAL A 47 22.09 2.60 3.77
CA VAL A 47 22.86 1.47 4.35
C VAL A 47 23.40 1.85 5.74
N LYS A 48 24.12 2.96 5.83
CA LYS A 48 24.67 3.45 7.09
C LYS A 48 23.59 3.69 8.14
N TRP A 49 22.47 4.30 7.76
CA TRP A 49 21.36 4.59 8.65
C TRP A 49 20.74 3.28 9.22
N VAL A 50 20.58 2.24 8.38
CA VAL A 50 20.08 0.93 8.84
C VAL A 50 21.08 0.25 9.75
N GLU A 51 22.40 0.24 9.43
CA GLU A 51 23.44 -0.31 10.28
C GLU A 51 23.50 0.36 11.67
N GLU A 52 23.30 1.67 11.73
CA GLU A 52 23.22 2.43 12.97
C GLU A 52 21.90 2.16 13.74
N GLY A 53 20.80 1.91 13.01
CA GLY A 53 19.45 1.76 13.55
C GLY A 53 19.11 0.37 14.03
N THR A 54 19.65 -0.68 13.42
CA THR A 54 19.39 -2.06 13.83
C THR A 54 20.15 -2.43 15.12
N SER A 55 19.61 -3.35 15.88
CA SER A 55 20.28 -3.98 17.03
C SER A 55 20.93 -5.32 16.67
N ARG A 56 20.81 -5.75 15.41
CA ARG A 56 21.23 -7.08 14.94
C ARG A 56 22.35 -6.98 13.89
N ASP A 57 23.18 -7.99 13.83
CA ASP A 57 24.13 -8.14 12.75
C ASP A 57 23.39 -8.38 11.42
N CYS A 58 23.68 -7.57 10.42
CA CYS A 58 23.06 -7.66 9.10
C CYS A 58 24.10 -7.39 7.99
N THR A 59 23.85 -7.98 6.83
CA THR A 59 24.65 -7.73 5.62
C THR A 59 23.86 -6.83 4.69
N ILE A 60 24.21 -5.55 4.65
CA ILE A 60 23.53 -4.55 3.82
C ILE A 60 24.55 -3.90 2.92
N LYS A 61 24.24 -3.75 1.62
CA LYS A 61 25.12 -3.15 0.61
C LYS A 61 24.37 -2.20 -0.29
N ALA A 62 25.00 -1.11 -0.66
CA ALA A 62 24.49 -0.17 -1.65
C ALA A 62 25.02 -0.52 -3.04
N PHE A 63 24.19 -0.30 -4.06
CA PHE A 63 24.62 -0.37 -5.46
C PHE A 63 23.98 0.75 -6.28
N HIS A 64 24.61 1.08 -7.44
CA HIS A 64 24.08 2.10 -8.33
C HIS A 64 23.03 1.50 -9.25
N LEU A 65 21.76 1.89 -9.06
CA LEU A 65 20.62 1.47 -9.89
C LEU A 65 20.37 2.54 -10.96
N LEU A 66 20.71 2.26 -12.20
CA LEU A 66 20.53 3.20 -13.31
C LEU A 66 19.04 3.38 -13.68
N GLU A 67 18.69 4.59 -14.11
CA GLU A 67 17.37 4.86 -14.70
C GLU A 67 17.18 4.18 -16.06
N GLU A 68 18.27 4.03 -16.84
CA GLU A 68 18.26 3.36 -18.14
C GLU A 68 19.47 2.41 -18.26
N GLY A 69 19.26 1.27 -18.91
CA GLY A 69 20.29 0.26 -19.09
C GLY A 69 20.64 -0.50 -17.80
N SER A 70 21.77 -1.21 -17.81
CA SER A 70 22.32 -1.94 -16.67
C SER A 70 23.86 -1.92 -16.70
N THR A 71 24.50 -1.97 -15.54
CA THR A 71 25.95 -2.13 -15.36
C THR A 71 26.24 -3.57 -14.98
N GLU A 72 27.52 -3.98 -15.09
CA GLU A 72 27.96 -5.29 -14.60
C GLU A 72 27.74 -5.46 -13.10
N GLU A 73 27.88 -4.39 -12.30
CA GLU A 73 27.56 -4.39 -10.88
C GLU A 73 26.06 -4.70 -10.64
N MET A 74 25.15 -4.03 -11.38
CA MET A 74 23.72 -4.30 -11.30
C MET A 74 23.39 -5.75 -11.64
N LYS A 75 23.96 -6.29 -12.72
CA LYS A 75 23.74 -7.69 -13.12
C LYS A 75 24.19 -8.65 -12.03
N GLN A 76 25.40 -8.47 -11.49
CA GLN A 76 25.93 -9.29 -10.40
C GLN A 76 25.07 -9.24 -9.13
N VAL A 77 24.44 -8.10 -8.83
CA VAL A 77 23.50 -7.96 -7.73
C VAL A 77 22.20 -8.71 -8.04
N PHE A 78 21.63 -8.52 -9.22
CA PHE A 78 20.37 -9.18 -9.61
C PHE A 78 20.50 -10.70 -9.71
N GLU A 79 21.64 -11.22 -10.21
CA GLU A 79 21.93 -12.67 -10.23
C GLU A 79 21.94 -13.33 -8.85
N GLN A 80 22.18 -12.57 -7.78
CA GLN A 80 22.16 -13.05 -6.41
C GLN A 80 20.76 -12.92 -5.74
N GLY A 81 19.87 -12.11 -6.33
CA GLY A 81 18.58 -11.75 -5.73
C GLY A 81 17.58 -12.91 -5.76
N ASP A 82 16.89 -13.12 -4.66
CA ASP A 82 15.71 -14.00 -4.60
C ASP A 82 14.42 -13.22 -4.86
N ILE A 83 14.40 -11.94 -4.44
CA ILE A 83 13.26 -11.06 -4.62
C ILE A 83 13.68 -9.60 -4.77
N LEU A 84 12.93 -8.85 -5.58
CA LEU A 84 13.05 -7.42 -5.74
C LEU A 84 11.82 -6.73 -5.12
N LEU A 85 12.04 -5.86 -4.13
CA LEU A 85 11.04 -5.00 -3.50
C LEU A 85 11.13 -3.61 -4.11
N ASP A 86 10.09 -3.20 -4.79
CA ASP A 86 10.08 -1.93 -5.51
C ASP A 86 9.45 -0.82 -4.66
N CYS A 87 10.31 0.07 -4.16
CA CYS A 87 9.95 1.27 -3.40
C CYS A 87 10.19 2.56 -4.21
N LEU A 88 10.29 2.45 -5.54
CA LEU A 88 10.41 3.58 -6.45
C LEU A 88 9.05 4.21 -6.79
N PRO A 89 9.03 5.43 -7.38
CA PRO A 89 7.80 5.97 -7.96
C PRO A 89 7.21 5.02 -9.00
N GLY A 90 5.89 4.87 -9.01
CA GLY A 90 5.17 3.87 -9.81
C GLY A 90 5.49 3.83 -11.30
N THR A 91 5.90 4.96 -11.89
CA THR A 91 6.35 5.02 -13.30
C THR A 91 7.58 4.17 -13.61
N GLN A 92 8.36 3.76 -12.60
CA GLN A 92 9.52 2.88 -12.75
C GLN A 92 9.17 1.40 -12.56
N ALA A 93 7.98 1.09 -12.06
CA ALA A 93 7.59 -0.25 -11.69
C ALA A 93 7.64 -1.29 -12.84
N PRO A 94 7.21 -0.99 -14.10
CA PRO A 94 7.34 -1.94 -15.19
C PRO A 94 8.80 -2.32 -15.51
N LYS A 95 9.73 -1.38 -15.34
CA LYS A 95 11.17 -1.64 -15.55
C LYS A 95 11.72 -2.56 -14.46
N MET A 96 11.37 -2.30 -13.19
CA MET A 96 11.82 -3.14 -12.07
C MET A 96 11.24 -4.56 -12.17
N ALA A 97 9.98 -4.68 -12.55
CA ALA A 97 9.34 -5.95 -12.85
C ALA A 97 10.05 -6.68 -14.02
N GLY A 98 10.51 -5.94 -15.04
CA GLY A 98 11.31 -6.47 -16.15
C GLY A 98 12.61 -7.12 -15.67
N PHE A 99 13.37 -6.45 -14.81
CA PHE A 99 14.58 -7.02 -14.20
C PHE A 99 14.25 -8.25 -13.33
N ALA A 100 13.19 -8.19 -12.52
CA ALA A 100 12.81 -9.35 -11.71
C ALA A 100 12.50 -10.57 -12.59
N LYS A 101 11.79 -10.40 -13.71
CA LYS A 101 11.52 -11.49 -14.67
C LYS A 101 12.81 -11.99 -15.33
N GLU A 102 13.67 -11.09 -15.82
CA GLU A 102 14.93 -11.41 -16.52
C GLU A 102 15.88 -12.24 -15.63
N TYR A 103 15.99 -11.87 -14.36
CA TYR A 103 16.89 -12.52 -13.40
C TYR A 103 16.20 -13.57 -12.52
N HIS A 104 14.96 -13.99 -12.86
CA HIS A 104 14.19 -15.02 -12.15
C HIS A 104 14.02 -14.75 -10.66
N MET A 105 13.86 -13.47 -10.29
CA MET A 105 13.52 -13.04 -8.94
C MET A 105 11.99 -12.98 -8.75
N HIS A 106 11.53 -13.18 -7.53
CA HIS A 106 10.20 -12.73 -7.16
C HIS A 106 10.13 -11.19 -7.18
N TYR A 107 8.93 -10.64 -7.22
CA TYR A 107 8.72 -9.19 -7.27
C TYR A 107 7.53 -8.76 -6.41
N ALA A 108 7.68 -7.66 -5.70
CA ALA A 108 6.57 -7.01 -5.01
C ALA A 108 6.71 -5.48 -5.11
N ASN A 109 5.57 -4.77 -5.28
CA ASN A 109 5.56 -3.32 -5.42
C ASN A 109 4.43 -2.63 -4.64
N LEU A 110 4.53 -1.30 -4.58
CA LEU A 110 3.60 -0.41 -3.86
C LEU A 110 2.76 0.45 -4.80
N THR A 111 2.92 0.32 -6.13
CA THR A 111 2.33 1.28 -7.07
C THR A 111 0.81 1.19 -7.12
N GLU A 112 0.14 2.32 -6.99
CA GLU A 112 -1.29 2.53 -7.20
C GLU A 112 -1.66 2.86 -8.65
N TYR A 113 -0.68 2.93 -9.56
CA TYR A 113 -0.90 3.36 -10.94
C TYR A 113 -1.43 2.21 -11.80
N VAL A 114 -2.66 2.37 -12.30
CA VAL A 114 -3.39 1.34 -13.07
C VAL A 114 -2.66 0.97 -14.36
N ALA A 115 -2.18 1.97 -15.12
CA ALA A 115 -1.53 1.71 -16.42
C ALA A 115 -0.23 0.91 -16.29
N GLU A 116 0.58 1.23 -15.28
CA GLU A 116 1.82 0.52 -14.95
C GLU A 116 1.53 -0.89 -14.42
N THR A 117 0.49 -1.04 -13.61
CA THR A 117 0.03 -2.35 -13.10
C THR A 117 -0.39 -3.26 -14.25
N GLU A 118 -1.15 -2.78 -15.24
CA GLU A 118 -1.53 -3.57 -16.42
C GLU A 118 -0.31 -3.95 -17.29
N GLN A 119 0.69 -3.08 -17.42
CA GLN A 119 1.94 -3.42 -18.10
C GLN A 119 2.68 -4.56 -17.37
N ILE A 120 2.73 -4.53 -16.04
CA ILE A 120 3.38 -5.59 -15.24
C ILE A 120 2.60 -6.90 -15.35
N LYS A 121 1.25 -6.85 -15.31
CA LYS A 121 0.41 -8.05 -15.52
C LYS A 121 0.72 -8.71 -16.86
N ALA A 122 0.78 -7.94 -17.94
CA ALA A 122 1.11 -8.48 -19.25
C ALA A 122 2.53 -9.04 -19.32
N LEU A 123 3.51 -8.36 -18.69
CA LEU A 123 4.90 -8.78 -18.66
C LEU A 123 5.11 -10.07 -17.86
N ALA A 124 4.43 -10.23 -16.71
CA ALA A 124 4.70 -11.28 -15.75
C ALA A 124 3.76 -12.48 -15.86
N GLN A 125 2.84 -12.51 -16.85
CA GLN A 125 1.84 -13.56 -17.00
C GLN A 125 2.43 -14.97 -17.05
N ASP A 126 3.61 -15.14 -17.67
CA ASP A 126 4.34 -16.39 -17.82
C ASP A 126 5.62 -16.46 -16.98
N ALA A 127 5.76 -15.61 -15.97
CA ALA A 127 6.92 -15.60 -15.11
C ALA A 127 7.04 -16.90 -14.29
N SER A 128 8.27 -17.41 -14.15
CA SER A 128 8.56 -18.60 -13.34
C SER A 128 8.57 -18.32 -11.83
N THR A 129 8.53 -17.05 -11.44
CA THR A 129 8.50 -16.54 -10.07
C THR A 129 7.21 -15.75 -9.84
N GLY A 130 6.87 -15.47 -8.58
CA GLY A 130 5.64 -14.75 -8.23
C GLY A 130 5.84 -13.23 -8.20
N PHE A 131 4.82 -12.50 -8.65
CA PHE A 131 4.75 -11.04 -8.72
C PHE A 131 3.52 -10.55 -7.96
N VAL A 132 3.69 -10.09 -6.70
CA VAL A 132 2.60 -9.49 -5.93
C VAL A 132 2.57 -7.99 -6.19
N LEU A 133 1.42 -7.50 -6.65
CA LEU A 133 1.25 -6.11 -7.05
C LEU A 133 0.39 -5.34 -6.04
N GLN A 134 0.66 -4.02 -5.93
CA GLN A 134 -0.17 -3.10 -5.14
C GLN A 134 -0.24 -3.46 -3.65
N THR A 135 0.89 -3.83 -3.05
CA THR A 135 0.95 -4.39 -1.69
C THR A 135 1.52 -3.42 -0.65
N GLY A 136 0.86 -2.26 -0.54
CA GLY A 136 1.12 -1.26 0.49
C GLY A 136 0.07 -1.26 1.61
N LEU A 137 -0.26 -0.07 2.09
CA LEU A 137 -1.35 0.15 3.05
C LEU A 137 -2.71 0.16 2.35
N ALA A 138 -2.86 1.04 1.35
CA ALA A 138 -3.99 1.19 0.44
C ALA A 138 -3.45 1.76 -0.89
N PRO A 139 -3.43 0.96 -1.97
CA PRO A 139 -3.84 -0.45 -2.02
C PRO A 139 -2.90 -1.39 -1.25
N GLY A 140 -3.44 -2.53 -0.80
CA GLY A 140 -2.70 -3.61 -0.14
C GLY A 140 -3.36 -4.14 1.13
N TYR A 141 -2.83 -3.80 2.32
CA TYR A 141 -3.35 -4.34 3.59
C TYR A 141 -4.86 -4.19 3.76
N ILE A 142 -5.41 -3.01 3.46
CA ILE A 142 -6.84 -2.75 3.66
C ILE A 142 -7.71 -3.61 2.72
N ASP A 143 -7.20 -3.93 1.53
CA ASP A 143 -7.89 -4.78 0.56
C ASP A 143 -7.92 -6.22 1.04
N VAL A 144 -6.78 -6.74 1.52
CA VAL A 144 -6.69 -8.09 2.10
C VAL A 144 -7.58 -8.21 3.33
N LEU A 145 -7.62 -7.19 4.20
CA LEU A 145 -8.51 -7.14 5.37
C LEU A 145 -9.99 -7.14 4.95
N ALA A 146 -10.38 -6.31 3.99
CA ALA A 146 -11.74 -6.27 3.49
C ALA A 146 -12.16 -7.60 2.86
N HIS A 147 -11.27 -8.20 2.06
CA HIS A 147 -11.51 -9.52 1.46
C HIS A 147 -11.64 -10.62 2.53
N HIS A 148 -10.79 -10.60 3.55
CA HIS A 148 -10.88 -11.51 4.70
C HIS A 148 -12.23 -11.40 5.41
N LEU A 149 -12.68 -10.18 5.71
CA LEU A 149 -13.99 -9.95 6.34
C LEU A 149 -15.14 -10.48 5.47
N PHE A 150 -15.09 -10.25 4.16
CA PHE A 150 -16.07 -10.83 3.23
C PHE A 150 -16.06 -12.35 3.26
N GLN A 151 -14.91 -13.00 3.18
CA GLN A 151 -14.79 -14.46 3.22
C GLN A 151 -15.25 -15.03 4.55
N ALA A 152 -14.84 -14.44 5.67
CA ALA A 152 -15.22 -14.85 7.01
C ALA A 152 -16.73 -14.73 7.23
N PHE A 153 -17.34 -13.61 6.81
CA PHE A 153 -18.77 -13.39 6.86
C PHE A 153 -19.54 -14.42 6.06
N CYS A 154 -19.14 -14.65 4.80
CA CYS A 154 -19.79 -15.64 3.94
C CYS A 154 -19.72 -17.05 4.54
N LYS A 155 -18.58 -17.42 5.12
CA LYS A 155 -18.37 -18.72 5.78
C LYS A 155 -19.22 -18.86 7.04
N GLU A 156 -19.22 -17.84 7.91
CA GLU A 156 -19.94 -17.85 9.19
C GLU A 156 -21.46 -17.94 8.99
N PHE A 157 -22.01 -17.13 8.09
CA PHE A 157 -23.45 -17.04 7.86
C PHE A 157 -23.96 -17.93 6.70
N GLN A 158 -23.06 -18.72 6.08
CA GLN A 158 -23.36 -19.63 4.98
C GLN A 158 -24.08 -18.93 3.81
N VAL A 159 -23.59 -17.76 3.45
CA VAL A 159 -24.07 -16.95 2.32
C VAL A 159 -22.95 -16.78 1.30
N ASN A 160 -23.29 -16.40 0.07
CA ASN A 160 -22.31 -16.15 -1.00
C ASN A 160 -22.38 -14.71 -1.56
N LYS A 161 -23.24 -13.89 -0.98
CA LYS A 161 -23.42 -12.49 -1.32
C LYS A 161 -23.63 -11.65 -0.07
N VAL A 162 -23.22 -10.39 -0.15
CA VAL A 162 -23.39 -9.41 0.92
C VAL A 162 -23.97 -8.13 0.35
N ASP A 163 -24.61 -7.33 1.23
CA ASP A 163 -25.22 -6.05 0.85
C ASP A 163 -24.14 -4.96 0.68
N THR A 164 -23.20 -4.86 1.66
CA THR A 164 -22.13 -3.87 1.62
C THR A 164 -20.79 -4.44 2.05
N LEU A 165 -19.72 -3.93 1.41
CA LEU A 165 -18.34 -4.08 1.83
C LEU A 165 -17.68 -2.71 1.72
N GLU A 166 -17.34 -2.11 2.85
CA GLU A 166 -16.74 -0.79 2.91
C GLU A 166 -15.37 -0.85 3.61
N PHE A 167 -14.40 -0.12 3.07
CA PHE A 167 -13.07 -0.04 3.67
C PHE A 167 -12.47 1.34 3.46
N LYS A 168 -11.79 1.83 4.49
CA LYS A 168 -11.40 3.22 4.59
C LYS A 168 -10.03 3.34 5.24
N VAL A 169 -9.20 4.27 4.75
CA VAL A 169 -7.90 4.58 5.33
C VAL A 169 -7.70 6.08 5.41
N GLY A 170 -7.18 6.55 6.54
CA GLY A 170 -6.72 7.92 6.73
C GLY A 170 -5.26 7.93 7.16
N ALA A 171 -4.37 8.45 6.31
CA ALA A 171 -3.03 8.85 6.70
C ALA A 171 -3.10 10.32 7.14
N LEU A 172 -3.06 10.55 8.44
CA LEU A 172 -3.46 11.80 9.07
C LEU A 172 -2.34 12.38 9.94
N SER A 173 -2.33 13.69 10.09
CA SER A 173 -1.60 14.34 11.18
C SER A 173 -2.24 14.00 12.52
N LYS A 174 -1.47 14.10 13.60
CA LYS A 174 -2.00 13.94 14.95
C LYS A 174 -3.13 14.91 15.26
N ASN A 175 -3.08 16.12 14.71
CA ASN A 175 -4.04 17.18 14.94
C ASN A 175 -4.51 17.79 13.61
N ALA A 176 -5.81 18.12 13.54
CA ALA A 176 -6.39 18.87 12.44
C ALA A 176 -6.12 20.37 12.62
N VAL A 177 -5.43 21.00 11.68
CA VAL A 177 -5.10 22.43 11.73
C VAL A 177 -5.77 23.15 10.56
N ALA A 178 -6.58 24.18 10.88
CA ALA A 178 -7.20 25.02 9.87
C ALA A 178 -6.13 25.82 9.08
N PRO A 179 -6.38 26.19 7.80
CA PRO A 179 -7.64 26.01 7.07
C PRO A 179 -7.78 24.68 6.31
N HIS A 180 -6.70 23.90 6.17
CA HIS A 180 -6.66 22.72 5.32
C HIS A 180 -6.94 21.42 6.06
N PHE A 181 -6.88 21.37 7.41
CA PHE A 181 -7.15 20.21 8.26
C PHE A 181 -6.40 18.94 7.85
N TYR A 182 -5.17 19.09 7.32
CA TYR A 182 -4.33 18.03 6.81
C TYR A 182 -2.84 18.43 6.87
N GLY A 183 -1.97 17.43 6.97
CA GLY A 183 -0.53 17.55 6.79
C GLY A 183 -0.04 16.39 5.93
N PHE A 184 0.89 16.64 5.02
CA PHE A 184 1.43 15.58 4.18
C PHE A 184 2.26 14.60 5.00
N THR A 185 1.86 13.35 4.97
CA THR A 185 2.58 12.21 5.53
C THR A 185 3.32 11.42 4.44
N TRP A 186 2.87 11.56 3.19
CA TRP A 186 3.38 10.87 2.01
C TRP A 186 3.30 11.77 0.76
N SER A 187 3.40 11.20 -0.43
CA SER A 187 3.54 11.88 -1.72
C SER A 187 2.42 12.88 -2.05
N PRO A 188 2.69 14.18 -2.17
CA PRO A 188 1.70 15.17 -2.58
C PRO A 188 1.07 14.89 -3.95
N VAL A 189 1.85 14.36 -4.91
CA VAL A 189 1.33 14.00 -6.23
C VAL A 189 0.39 12.80 -6.15
N GLY A 190 0.65 11.83 -5.26
CA GLY A 190 -0.25 10.71 -4.98
C GLY A 190 -1.59 11.23 -4.46
N VAL A 191 -1.57 12.07 -3.42
CA VAL A 191 -2.79 12.68 -2.85
C VAL A 191 -3.59 13.47 -3.89
N ALA A 192 -2.93 14.28 -4.72
CA ALA A 192 -3.61 15.01 -5.79
C ALA A 192 -4.22 14.07 -6.84
N THR A 193 -3.54 12.96 -7.16
CA THR A 193 -4.03 11.94 -8.09
C THR A 193 -5.28 11.26 -7.56
N GLU A 194 -5.29 10.87 -6.29
CA GLU A 194 -6.45 10.26 -5.62
C GLU A 194 -7.72 11.12 -5.70
N TYR A 195 -7.58 12.44 -5.62
CA TYR A 195 -8.72 13.37 -5.62
C TYR A 195 -9.25 13.71 -7.03
N ILE A 196 -8.45 13.50 -8.08
CA ILE A 196 -8.79 13.88 -9.45
C ILE A 196 -9.24 12.70 -10.30
N LYS A 197 -8.58 11.52 -10.16
CA LYS A 197 -8.95 10.34 -10.94
C LYS A 197 -10.24 9.71 -10.40
N GLU A 198 -10.94 8.97 -11.27
CA GLU A 198 -12.13 8.24 -10.88
C GLU A 198 -11.82 7.07 -9.95
N ALA A 199 -12.71 6.80 -8.99
CA ALA A 199 -12.68 5.64 -8.12
C ALA A 199 -13.42 4.46 -8.77
N GLU A 200 -12.82 3.27 -8.68
CA GLU A 200 -13.50 2.02 -9.04
C GLU A 200 -14.30 1.51 -7.85
N VAL A 201 -15.58 1.23 -8.08
CA VAL A 201 -16.53 0.79 -7.04
C VAL A 201 -17.42 -0.33 -7.56
N ILE A 202 -18.14 -1.01 -6.66
CA ILE A 202 -19.27 -1.87 -7.04
C ILE A 202 -20.56 -1.17 -6.65
N ARG A 203 -21.50 -1.09 -7.58
CA ARG A 203 -22.87 -0.65 -7.34
C ARG A 203 -23.84 -1.61 -8.04
N ASN A 204 -24.86 -2.09 -7.33
CA ASN A 204 -25.80 -3.10 -7.82
C ASN A 204 -25.11 -4.36 -8.38
N PHE A 205 -24.12 -4.89 -7.64
CA PHE A 205 -23.30 -6.06 -8.00
C PHE A 205 -22.41 -5.89 -9.24
N LYS A 206 -22.23 -4.68 -9.76
CA LYS A 206 -21.45 -4.42 -10.97
C LYS A 206 -20.33 -3.43 -10.67
N LYS A 207 -19.14 -3.75 -11.17
CA LYS A 207 -18.03 -2.79 -11.21
C LYS A 207 -18.41 -1.59 -12.05
N THR A 208 -18.14 -0.40 -11.55
CA THR A 208 -18.35 0.88 -12.24
C THR A 208 -17.39 1.93 -11.69
N ASN A 209 -17.21 3.00 -12.45
CA ASN A 209 -16.43 4.15 -12.01
C ASN A 209 -17.35 5.23 -11.41
N ARG A 210 -16.80 5.98 -10.46
CA ARG A 210 -17.43 7.16 -9.86
C ARG A 210 -16.39 8.28 -9.78
N PRO A 211 -16.79 9.52 -9.95
CA PRO A 211 -15.91 10.65 -9.69
C PRO A 211 -15.40 10.59 -8.24
N SER A 212 -14.11 10.85 -8.03
CA SER A 212 -13.62 11.08 -6.67
C SER A 212 -14.30 12.30 -6.05
N LEU A 213 -14.38 12.33 -4.72
CA LEU A 213 -15.03 13.39 -3.92
C LEU A 213 -16.54 13.56 -4.23
N SER A 214 -17.25 12.50 -4.60
CA SER A 214 -18.67 12.56 -5.00
C SER A 214 -19.65 11.83 -4.07
N GLU A 215 -19.16 11.07 -3.10
CA GLU A 215 -20.01 10.30 -2.17
C GLU A 215 -19.53 10.47 -0.72
N ARG A 216 -19.41 11.73 -0.27
CA ARG A 216 -18.96 12.08 1.08
C ARG A 216 -19.92 11.60 2.16
N GLU A 217 -19.36 11.05 3.21
CA GLU A 217 -20.06 10.67 4.42
C GLU A 217 -19.28 11.08 5.68
N THR A 218 -19.96 11.10 6.82
CA THR A 218 -19.35 11.29 8.14
C THR A 218 -19.35 9.97 8.87
N ILE A 219 -18.21 9.61 9.45
CA ILE A 219 -18.05 8.40 10.28
C ILE A 219 -17.42 8.79 11.62
N ILE A 220 -17.83 8.08 12.68
CA ILE A 220 -17.22 8.20 14.01
C ILE A 220 -16.44 6.91 14.29
N ILE A 221 -15.14 7.04 14.52
CA ILE A 221 -14.26 5.93 14.89
C ILE A 221 -13.61 6.29 16.22
N ASP A 222 -13.78 5.44 17.22
CA ASP A 222 -13.27 5.64 18.59
C ASP A 222 -13.63 7.02 19.18
N GLY A 223 -14.84 7.51 18.87
CA GLY A 223 -15.38 8.79 19.37
C GLY A 223 -14.87 10.02 18.61
N ILE A 224 -14.03 9.86 17.60
CA ILE A 224 -13.52 10.95 16.75
C ILE A 224 -14.28 10.97 15.43
N THR A 225 -14.71 12.16 15.03
CA THR A 225 -15.43 12.37 13.77
C THR A 225 -14.46 12.53 12.60
N TYR A 226 -14.69 11.77 11.53
CA TYR A 226 -13.98 11.87 10.25
C TYR A 226 -14.97 12.09 9.11
N GLU A 227 -14.50 12.70 8.03
CA GLU A 227 -15.15 12.65 6.73
C GLU A 227 -14.48 11.56 5.89
N ALA A 228 -15.27 10.77 5.18
CA ALA A 228 -14.81 9.79 4.21
C ALA A 228 -15.39 10.11 2.84
N ASP A 229 -14.56 10.08 1.80
CA ASP A 229 -15.04 10.29 0.43
C ASP A 229 -14.30 9.37 -0.55
N LEU A 230 -14.92 9.10 -1.69
CA LEU A 230 -14.33 8.30 -2.74
C LEU A 230 -13.01 8.90 -3.21
N THR A 231 -11.99 8.06 -3.34
CA THR A 231 -10.71 8.42 -3.94
C THR A 231 -10.22 7.28 -4.83
N SER A 232 -9.42 7.60 -5.83
CA SER A 232 -8.93 6.60 -6.76
C SER A 232 -7.80 5.74 -6.19
N GLY A 233 -7.66 4.52 -6.69
CA GLY A 233 -6.48 3.66 -6.54
C GLY A 233 -6.45 2.77 -5.30
N GLY A 234 -7.27 3.03 -4.27
CA GLY A 234 -7.17 2.33 -2.99
C GLY A 234 -7.90 0.98 -2.89
N ALA A 235 -8.61 0.53 -3.94
CA ALA A 235 -9.41 -0.69 -3.92
C ALA A 235 -8.73 -1.89 -4.61
N ALA A 236 -7.48 -1.74 -5.07
CA ALA A 236 -6.75 -2.75 -5.83
C ALA A 236 -7.61 -3.43 -6.90
N ASP A 237 -7.65 -4.77 -6.91
CA ASP A 237 -8.43 -5.60 -7.82
C ASP A 237 -9.77 -6.08 -7.22
N LEU A 238 -10.12 -5.67 -6.00
CA LEU A 238 -11.35 -6.13 -5.34
C LEU A 238 -12.63 -5.82 -6.12
N PRO A 239 -12.76 -4.67 -6.84
CA PRO A 239 -13.93 -4.43 -7.67
C PRO A 239 -14.15 -5.48 -8.75
N ASP A 240 -13.07 -6.03 -9.33
CA ASP A 240 -13.16 -7.12 -10.32
C ASP A 240 -13.45 -8.47 -9.65
N ALA A 241 -12.76 -8.79 -8.55
CA ALA A 241 -12.86 -10.05 -7.85
C ALA A 241 -14.23 -10.30 -7.18
N LEU A 242 -14.88 -9.21 -6.75
CA LEU A 242 -16.13 -9.26 -5.96
C LEU A 242 -17.37 -8.79 -6.73
N ALA A 243 -17.24 -8.42 -8.00
CA ALA A 243 -18.39 -8.19 -8.87
C ALA A 243 -19.32 -9.41 -8.89
N GLY A 244 -20.63 -9.18 -8.75
CA GLY A 244 -21.64 -10.25 -8.63
C GLY A 244 -21.80 -10.86 -7.23
N LYS A 245 -20.90 -10.57 -6.29
CA LYS A 245 -20.90 -11.07 -4.91
C LYS A 245 -21.26 -10.03 -3.87
N VAL A 246 -20.90 -8.75 -4.12
CA VAL A 246 -21.16 -7.60 -3.25
C VAL A 246 -22.09 -6.63 -3.97
N GLU A 247 -23.18 -6.21 -3.33
CA GLU A 247 -24.12 -5.26 -3.95
C GLU A 247 -23.53 -3.86 -4.03
N THR A 248 -22.91 -3.38 -2.94
CA THR A 248 -22.24 -2.09 -2.85
C THR A 248 -20.87 -2.25 -2.20
N MET A 249 -19.81 -1.85 -2.92
CA MET A 249 -18.45 -1.83 -2.40
C MET A 249 -17.74 -0.55 -2.78
N ASP A 250 -17.04 0.03 -1.83
CA ASP A 250 -16.13 1.15 -2.10
C ASP A 250 -14.98 1.24 -1.10
N TYR A 251 -13.89 1.81 -1.61
CA TYR A 251 -12.80 2.37 -0.83
C TYR A 251 -13.01 3.89 -0.69
N LYS A 252 -12.84 4.40 0.52
CA LYS A 252 -12.86 5.84 0.79
C LYS A 252 -11.64 6.26 1.61
N THR A 253 -11.13 7.44 1.32
CA THR A 253 -10.08 8.02 2.17
C THR A 253 -10.71 8.79 3.33
N LEU A 254 -10.17 8.59 4.54
CA LEU A 254 -10.58 9.33 5.74
C LEU A 254 -9.81 10.64 5.86
N ARG A 255 -10.50 11.71 6.23
CA ARG A 255 -9.91 13.02 6.53
C ARG A 255 -10.61 13.64 7.75
N PHE A 256 -9.93 14.59 8.39
CA PHE A 256 -10.61 15.43 9.39
C PHE A 256 -11.65 16.32 8.72
N PRO A 257 -12.78 16.61 9.40
CA PRO A 257 -13.84 17.45 8.87
C PRO A 257 -13.32 18.82 8.40
N GLY A 258 -13.76 19.21 7.19
CA GLY A 258 -13.36 20.47 6.54
C GLY A 258 -12.25 20.35 5.51
N HIS A 259 -11.45 19.27 5.52
CA HIS A 259 -10.39 19.09 4.53
C HIS A 259 -10.94 19.00 3.09
N TYR A 260 -11.94 18.17 2.89
CA TYR A 260 -12.53 18.00 1.56
C TYR A 260 -13.18 19.28 1.03
N ALA A 261 -13.83 20.05 1.90
CA ALA A 261 -14.39 21.35 1.50
C ALA A 261 -13.28 22.33 1.07
N TRP A 262 -12.14 22.31 1.75
CA TRP A 262 -10.97 23.10 1.36
C TRP A 262 -10.41 22.65 0.00
N VAL A 263 -10.24 21.33 -0.22
CA VAL A 263 -9.73 20.76 -1.48
C VAL A 263 -10.65 21.12 -2.66
N GLU A 264 -11.96 20.92 -2.51
CA GLU A 264 -12.95 21.28 -3.55
C GLU A 264 -12.90 22.76 -3.92
N ALA A 265 -12.68 23.64 -2.94
CA ALA A 265 -12.51 25.05 -3.19
C ALA A 265 -11.24 25.34 -4.01
N GLN A 266 -10.16 24.57 -3.82
CA GLN A 266 -8.95 24.70 -4.63
C GLN A 266 -9.16 24.14 -6.04
N ILE A 267 -9.77 22.96 -6.19
CA ILE A 267 -10.10 22.37 -7.50
C ILE A 267 -10.94 23.35 -8.33
N LYS A 268 -11.96 23.98 -7.73
CA LYS A 268 -12.80 24.97 -8.41
C LYS A 268 -12.03 26.22 -8.90
N LYS A 269 -10.97 26.62 -8.22
CA LYS A 269 -10.12 27.75 -8.64
C LYS A 269 -9.24 27.39 -9.83
N GLU A 270 -8.85 26.13 -9.95
CA GLU A 270 -7.93 25.61 -10.97
C GLU A 270 -8.66 24.85 -12.09
N CYS A 271 -9.99 24.98 -12.22
CA CYS A 271 -10.84 24.16 -13.09
C CYS A 271 -10.49 24.28 -14.61
N ASP A 272 -9.75 25.31 -15.01
CA ASP A 272 -9.34 25.53 -16.41
C ASP A 272 -7.93 24.97 -16.72
N SER A 273 -7.35 24.18 -15.82
CA SER A 273 -6.01 23.62 -16.05
C SER A 273 -6.04 22.40 -16.95
N ASP A 274 -5.22 22.41 -18.01
CA ASP A 274 -4.98 21.23 -18.87
C ASP A 274 -4.30 20.07 -18.10
N LYS A 275 -3.81 20.34 -16.89
CA LYS A 275 -3.08 19.39 -16.04
C LYS A 275 -3.58 19.45 -14.60
N PRO A 276 -4.83 19.01 -14.33
CA PRO A 276 -5.47 19.25 -13.04
C PRO A 276 -4.73 18.63 -11.85
N ILE A 277 -4.13 17.44 -12.00
CA ILE A 277 -3.34 16.79 -10.94
C ILE A 277 -2.14 17.66 -10.55
N LYS A 278 -1.39 18.18 -11.53
CA LYS A 278 -0.23 19.04 -11.24
C LYS A 278 -0.63 20.39 -10.66
N ALA A 279 -1.76 20.93 -11.09
CA ALA A 279 -2.29 22.17 -10.54
C ALA A 279 -2.68 22.00 -9.08
N LEU A 280 -3.46 20.96 -8.76
CA LEU A 280 -3.85 20.64 -7.39
C LEU A 280 -2.62 20.32 -6.51
N GLN A 281 -1.68 19.51 -6.99
CA GLN A 281 -0.43 19.21 -6.29
C GLN A 281 0.29 20.49 -5.86
N ARG A 282 0.54 21.41 -6.79
CA ARG A 282 1.24 22.68 -6.50
C ARG A 282 0.48 23.52 -5.46
N MET A 283 -0.85 23.58 -5.60
CA MET A 283 -1.69 24.31 -4.67
C MET A 283 -1.58 23.72 -3.26
N MET A 284 -1.66 22.40 -3.15
CA MET A 284 -1.55 21.71 -1.88
C MET A 284 -0.15 21.89 -1.27
N GLU A 285 0.94 21.70 -2.04
CA GLU A 285 2.33 21.88 -1.57
C GLU A 285 2.61 23.30 -1.09
N THR A 286 1.91 24.30 -1.65
CA THR A 286 2.07 25.71 -1.23
C THR A 286 1.45 25.98 0.14
N HIS A 287 0.39 25.23 0.52
CA HIS A 287 -0.41 25.55 1.71
C HIS A 287 -0.31 24.49 2.81
N ILE A 288 -0.11 23.23 2.46
CA ILE A 288 -0.13 22.11 3.40
C ILE A 288 1.31 21.72 3.77
N PRO A 289 1.67 21.76 5.06
CA PRO A 289 3.01 21.37 5.49
C PRO A 289 3.22 19.85 5.40
N HIS A 290 4.48 19.44 5.21
CA HIS A 290 4.90 18.08 5.54
C HIS A 290 4.99 17.93 7.06
N ILE A 291 4.61 16.78 7.57
CA ILE A 291 4.57 16.50 9.01
C ILE A 291 5.31 15.19 9.33
N GLU A 292 5.89 15.13 10.53
CA GLU A 292 6.56 13.94 11.05
C GLU A 292 5.69 13.17 12.06
N GLU A 293 4.80 13.86 12.79
CA GLU A 293 3.86 13.23 13.72
C GLU A 293 2.58 12.84 13.00
N ASP A 294 2.51 11.59 12.58
CA ASP A 294 1.38 11.02 11.85
C ASP A 294 0.64 9.95 12.65
N GLN A 295 -0.48 9.55 12.12
CA GLN A 295 -1.26 8.38 12.53
C GLN A 295 -1.98 7.79 11.34
N ILE A 296 -2.22 6.49 11.39
CA ILE A 296 -3.09 5.82 10.43
C ILE A 296 -4.37 5.40 11.13
N ILE A 297 -5.49 5.79 10.54
CA ILE A 297 -6.82 5.30 10.92
C ILE A 297 -7.28 4.39 9.79
N LEU A 298 -7.68 3.17 10.11
CA LEU A 298 -8.29 2.28 9.15
C LEU A 298 -9.60 1.71 9.69
N TYR A 299 -10.49 1.45 8.76
CA TYR A 299 -11.80 0.89 9.03
C TYR A 299 -12.21 -0.02 7.88
N ALA A 300 -12.73 -1.20 8.19
CA ALA A 300 -13.33 -2.09 7.21
C ALA A 300 -14.58 -2.74 7.81
N ALA A 301 -15.64 -2.86 7.02
CA ALA A 301 -16.87 -3.49 7.46
C ALA A 301 -17.56 -4.24 6.32
N VAL A 302 -18.17 -5.36 6.66
CA VAL A 302 -19.06 -6.14 5.80
C VAL A 302 -20.42 -6.25 6.44
N GLN A 303 -21.47 -6.07 5.64
CA GLN A 303 -22.85 -6.19 6.09
C GLN A 303 -23.68 -6.99 5.07
N GLY A 304 -24.56 -7.82 5.56
CA GLY A 304 -25.46 -8.61 4.72
C GLY A 304 -26.49 -9.35 5.56
N LYS A 305 -27.34 -10.13 4.91
CA LYS A 305 -28.37 -10.94 5.57
C LYS A 305 -27.94 -12.39 5.64
N ASP A 306 -28.10 -12.98 6.81
CA ASP A 306 -27.92 -14.43 6.98
C ASP A 306 -29.04 -15.25 6.31
N ALA A 307 -28.97 -16.58 6.41
CA ALA A 307 -29.96 -17.50 5.85
C ALA A 307 -31.37 -17.27 6.40
N THR A 308 -31.51 -16.67 7.60
CA THR A 308 -32.80 -16.31 8.22
C THR A 308 -33.30 -14.91 7.82
N LYS A 309 -32.57 -14.20 6.95
CA LYS A 309 -32.76 -12.80 6.54
C LYS A 309 -32.53 -11.78 7.66
N THR A 310 -31.87 -12.18 8.74
CA THR A 310 -31.44 -11.26 9.79
C THR A 310 -30.21 -10.49 9.31
N LEU A 311 -30.23 -9.15 9.49
CA LEU A 311 -29.09 -8.31 9.16
C LEU A 311 -27.93 -8.59 10.12
N GLN A 312 -26.78 -8.87 9.55
CA GLN A 312 -25.53 -9.11 10.26
C GLN A 312 -24.47 -8.10 9.80
N ARG A 313 -23.53 -7.76 10.70
CA ARG A 313 -22.40 -6.88 10.40
C ARG A 313 -21.15 -7.37 11.13
N ARG A 314 -20.02 -7.27 10.45
CA ARG A 314 -18.68 -7.43 11.03
C ARG A 314 -17.86 -6.22 10.66
N GLU A 315 -17.10 -5.68 11.61
CA GLU A 315 -16.26 -4.52 11.35
C GLU A 315 -14.97 -4.56 12.16
N VAL A 316 -13.95 -3.92 11.63
CA VAL A 316 -12.65 -3.71 12.25
C VAL A 316 -12.28 -2.25 12.11
N ALA A 317 -11.94 -1.60 13.22
CA ALA A 317 -11.36 -0.27 13.26
C ALA A 317 -10.02 -0.32 13.99
N LYS A 318 -9.01 0.38 13.47
CA LYS A 318 -7.68 0.43 14.10
C LYS A 318 -7.08 1.82 13.96
N GLN A 319 -6.41 2.25 15.02
CA GLN A 319 -5.51 3.39 15.02
C GLN A 319 -4.08 2.89 15.17
N ILE A 320 -3.19 3.30 14.27
CA ILE A 320 -1.79 2.91 14.29
C ILE A 320 -0.96 4.18 14.43
N LEU A 321 -0.06 4.16 15.42
CA LEU A 321 0.82 5.27 15.78
C LEU A 321 2.26 4.97 15.34
N PRO A 322 3.15 5.98 15.30
CA PRO A 322 4.58 5.77 15.09
C PRO A 322 5.15 4.74 16.06
N GLN A 323 6.01 3.86 15.56
CA GLN A 323 6.48 2.69 16.27
C GLN A 323 8.00 2.62 16.33
N GLN A 324 8.55 2.14 17.45
CA GLN A 324 9.97 1.87 17.60
C GLN A 324 10.36 0.62 16.81
N VAL A 325 11.36 0.75 15.93
CA VAL A 325 11.98 -0.35 15.20
C VAL A 325 13.49 -0.23 15.38
N GLY A 326 14.11 -1.22 16.01
CA GLY A 326 15.49 -1.10 16.43
C GLY A 326 15.70 0.15 17.31
N LYS A 327 16.63 1.02 16.91
CA LYS A 327 16.93 2.26 17.63
C LYS A 327 16.17 3.48 17.14
N TYR A 328 15.36 3.36 16.09
CA TYR A 328 14.65 4.49 15.47
C TYR A 328 13.13 4.37 15.63
N GLN A 329 12.48 5.51 15.77
CA GLN A 329 11.03 5.61 15.68
C GLN A 329 10.64 5.82 14.21
N LEU A 330 9.90 4.87 13.65
CA LEU A 330 9.32 4.99 12.32
C LEU A 330 7.93 5.62 12.41
N ARG A 331 7.59 6.46 11.44
CA ARG A 331 6.25 7.04 11.30
C ARG A 331 5.22 5.95 11.03
N ALA A 332 3.97 6.22 11.39
CA ALA A 332 2.89 5.27 11.17
C ALA A 332 2.73 4.93 9.67
N ILE A 333 2.82 5.90 8.77
CA ILE A 333 2.77 5.65 7.32
C ILE A 333 3.93 4.76 6.84
N GLN A 334 5.11 4.86 7.44
CA GLN A 334 6.26 4.05 7.06
C GLN A 334 6.05 2.58 7.44
N THR A 335 5.68 2.29 8.68
CA THR A 335 5.46 0.92 9.15
C THR A 335 4.28 0.28 8.44
N THR A 336 3.14 0.98 8.34
CA THR A 336 1.93 0.46 7.71
C THR A 336 2.05 0.24 6.21
N THR A 337 2.96 0.93 5.52
CA THR A 337 3.23 0.69 4.09
C THR A 337 4.30 -0.38 3.88
N ALA A 338 5.33 -0.42 4.74
CA ALA A 338 6.44 -1.34 4.56
C ALA A 338 6.10 -2.80 4.91
N VAL A 339 5.35 -3.02 6.01
CA VAL A 339 5.11 -4.41 6.46
C VAL A 339 4.23 -5.24 5.54
N PRO A 340 3.21 -4.71 4.83
CA PRO A 340 2.50 -5.48 3.82
C PRO A 340 3.40 -5.92 2.66
N LEU A 341 4.29 -5.04 2.19
CA LEU A 341 5.28 -5.35 1.16
C LEU A 341 6.21 -6.49 1.61
N ILE A 342 6.71 -6.41 2.83
CA ILE A 342 7.61 -7.44 3.39
C ILE A 342 6.86 -8.75 3.62
N GLN A 343 5.61 -8.71 4.09
CA GLN A 343 4.80 -9.91 4.31
C GLN A 343 4.46 -10.60 2.99
N ALA A 344 4.11 -9.85 1.95
CA ALA A 344 3.92 -10.40 0.61
C ALA A 344 5.21 -11.05 0.08
N ALA A 345 6.36 -10.40 0.32
CA ALA A 345 7.67 -10.96 -0.02
C ALA A 345 7.93 -12.29 0.70
N GLN A 346 7.63 -12.36 2.00
CA GLN A 346 7.77 -13.60 2.76
C GLN A 346 6.90 -14.71 2.19
N LEU A 347 5.64 -14.42 1.88
CA LEU A 347 4.74 -15.41 1.25
C LEU A 347 5.28 -15.91 -0.09
N LEU A 348 5.82 -15.02 -0.93
CA LEU A 348 6.43 -15.41 -2.20
C LEU A 348 7.66 -16.32 -2.01
N LEU A 349 8.49 -16.06 -1.01
CA LEU A 349 9.70 -16.84 -0.73
C LEU A 349 9.39 -18.19 -0.06
N GLU A 350 8.24 -18.32 0.61
CA GLU A 350 7.83 -19.52 1.35
C GLU A 350 6.88 -20.43 0.56
N THR A 351 6.32 -19.96 -0.58
CA THR A 351 5.34 -20.68 -1.38
C THR A 351 5.78 -20.83 -2.83
N ASP A 352 5.06 -21.67 -3.61
CA ASP A 352 5.30 -21.87 -5.05
C ASP A 352 4.47 -20.91 -5.92
N LEU A 353 4.11 -19.72 -5.43
CA LEU A 353 3.37 -18.72 -6.20
C LEU A 353 4.18 -18.24 -7.42
N LYS A 354 3.55 -18.24 -8.59
CA LYS A 354 4.15 -17.88 -9.88
C LYS A 354 3.25 -16.96 -10.67
N GLY A 355 3.84 -16.19 -11.58
CA GLY A 355 3.11 -15.20 -12.34
C GLY A 355 2.58 -14.09 -11.48
N VAL A 356 1.57 -13.39 -11.96
CA VAL A 356 0.94 -12.29 -11.23
C VAL A 356 0.06 -12.83 -10.12
N VAL A 357 0.17 -12.25 -8.94
CA VAL A 357 -0.68 -12.52 -7.77
C VAL A 357 -1.28 -11.18 -7.32
N LEU A 358 -2.59 -11.07 -7.38
CA LEU A 358 -3.34 -9.87 -7.00
C LEU A 358 -3.75 -9.92 -5.52
N GLN A 359 -4.21 -8.81 -4.98
CA GLN A 359 -4.57 -8.72 -3.56
C GLN A 359 -5.71 -9.67 -3.18
N SER A 360 -6.68 -9.90 -4.11
CA SER A 360 -7.77 -10.85 -3.91
C SER A 360 -7.35 -12.32 -3.94
N GLU A 361 -6.17 -12.63 -4.46
CA GLU A 361 -5.65 -13.98 -4.64
C GLU A 361 -4.71 -14.42 -3.51
N LEU A 362 -4.29 -13.48 -2.66
CA LEU A 362 -3.51 -13.79 -1.48
C LEU A 362 -4.33 -14.64 -0.48
N ASP A 363 -3.69 -15.60 0.16
CA ASP A 363 -4.28 -16.25 1.34
C ASP A 363 -4.39 -15.22 2.47
N THR A 364 -5.60 -14.72 2.68
CA THR A 364 -5.85 -13.60 3.59
C THR A 364 -5.47 -13.93 5.03
N ASN A 365 -5.65 -15.19 5.45
CA ASN A 365 -5.31 -15.59 6.81
C ASN A 365 -3.79 -15.61 7.01
N SER A 366 -3.03 -16.28 6.13
CA SER A 366 -1.57 -16.32 6.20
C SER A 366 -0.96 -14.91 6.11
N PHE A 367 -1.56 -14.01 5.33
CA PHE A 367 -1.10 -12.63 5.23
C PHE A 367 -1.36 -11.86 6.53
N LEU A 368 -2.60 -11.87 7.04
CA LEU A 368 -3.02 -11.06 8.20
C LEU A 368 -2.44 -11.56 9.53
N THR A 369 -2.12 -12.84 9.65
CA THR A 369 -1.45 -13.41 10.84
C THR A 369 0.08 -13.47 10.71
N GLY A 370 0.61 -12.87 9.65
CA GLY A 370 2.04 -12.90 9.34
C GLY A 370 2.91 -12.15 10.35
N ASN A 371 4.16 -12.60 10.48
CA ASN A 371 5.12 -12.10 11.47
C ASN A 371 5.44 -10.60 11.34
N PHE A 372 5.29 -10.03 10.16
CA PHE A 372 5.49 -8.59 9.94
C PHE A 372 4.20 -7.79 10.13
N ILE A 373 3.04 -8.39 9.87
CA ILE A 373 1.74 -7.71 9.98
C ILE A 373 1.32 -7.50 11.44
N VAL A 374 1.33 -8.58 12.23
CA VAL A 374 0.81 -8.57 13.60
C VAL A 374 1.47 -7.51 14.50
N PRO A 375 2.79 -7.28 14.48
CA PRO A 375 3.42 -6.26 15.30
C PRO A 375 2.94 -4.82 15.03
N VAL A 376 2.45 -4.54 13.83
CA VAL A 376 2.00 -3.19 13.43
C VAL A 376 0.48 -3.05 13.48
N TYR A 377 -0.22 -4.05 12.96
CA TYR A 377 -1.67 -3.98 12.81
C TYR A 377 -2.44 -4.72 13.92
N GLY A 378 -1.76 -5.52 14.74
CA GLY A 378 -2.43 -6.41 15.70
C GLY A 378 -3.19 -7.55 15.02
N GLU A 379 -3.80 -8.42 15.82
CA GLU A 379 -4.65 -9.52 15.36
C GLU A 379 -5.99 -8.99 14.79
N VAL A 380 -6.59 -9.77 13.87
CA VAL A 380 -7.89 -9.47 13.23
C VAL A 380 -8.97 -10.41 13.75
#